data_e5b63ecdae3b90673a0dc293a29bc94f
#
_entry.id   e5b63ecdae3b90673a0dc293a29bc94f
#
_cell.length_a   1.000
_cell.length_b   1.000
_cell.length_c   1.000
_cell.angle_alpha   90.00
_cell.angle_beta   90.00
_cell.angle_gamma   90.00
#
_symmetry.space_group_name_H-M   'P 1'
#
loop_
_entity.id
_entity.type
_entity.pdbx_description
1 polymer ?
#
loop_
_entity_poly.entity_id
_entity_poly.type
_entity_poly.pdbx_seq_one_letter_code
_entity_poly.pdbx_strand_id
1 'polypeptide(L)'
;PISGEWGIATNPESFADYGYAKYFVDRHRGAVLRLAGGQITEISNYGMIDFFRDQLSAVTSSGAILGSFDNYNKCYVLSVQPNSRYDYGVYKTLSFDERSKGWTSFFDFKPQDIFSSQGQFYSTKLRSGEDSNELYQHYTNQTRNSFYGITTPSSVQFVFNPAPNNIKTFQTINYEGTNGWEVTALVSDETGFDASGNNWIN
;
A
#
# COMPACT_ATOMS: atom_id res chain seq x y z
N PRO A 1 27.38 8.53 -13.09
CA PRO A 1 26.08 9.13 -13.35
C PRO A 1 25.01 8.05 -13.42
N ILE A 2 23.93 8.23 -12.69
CA ILE A 2 22.76 7.36 -12.79
C ILE A 2 22.00 7.82 -14.02
N SER A 3 21.72 6.93 -14.96
CA SER A 3 20.95 7.26 -16.14
C SER A 3 19.46 7.31 -15.84
N GLY A 4 18.77 8.31 -16.34
CA GLY A 4 17.33 8.51 -16.17
C GLY A 4 17.02 9.95 -15.77
N GLU A 5 15.80 10.39 -16.08
CA GLU A 5 15.32 11.75 -15.79
C GLU A 5 14.39 11.76 -14.56
N TRP A 6 14.62 10.87 -13.60
CA TRP A 6 13.79 10.74 -12.40
C TRP A 6 14.07 11.83 -11.38
N GLY A 7 13.05 12.26 -10.66
CA GLY A 7 13.14 13.32 -9.67
C GLY A 7 12.36 13.04 -8.39
N ILE A 8 12.90 13.48 -7.26
CA ILE A 8 12.29 13.39 -5.93
C ILE A 8 11.95 14.78 -5.36
N ALA A 9 12.30 15.84 -6.06
CA ALA A 9 12.32 17.20 -5.53
C ALA A 9 10.98 17.71 -4.97
N THR A 10 9.86 17.17 -5.45
CA THR A 10 8.52 17.59 -5.01
C THR A 10 7.97 16.82 -3.81
N ASN A 11 8.60 15.70 -3.46
CA ASN A 11 8.15 14.81 -2.37
C ASN A 11 9.31 14.04 -1.74
N PRO A 12 10.30 14.74 -1.18
CA PRO A 12 11.49 14.13 -0.58
C PRO A 12 11.15 13.20 0.60
N GLU A 13 10.00 13.38 1.24
CA GLU A 13 9.49 12.57 2.34
C GLU A 13 9.14 11.13 1.92
N SER A 14 9.08 10.86 0.61
CA SER A 14 8.92 9.50 0.09
C SER A 14 10.19 8.65 0.15
N PHE A 15 11.34 9.29 0.47
CA PHE A 15 12.63 8.61 0.47
C PHE A 15 12.77 7.61 1.63
N ALA A 16 13.23 6.42 1.29
CA ALA A 16 13.63 5.42 2.28
C ALA A 16 14.96 4.78 1.89
N ASP A 17 15.76 4.47 2.90
CA ASP A 17 17.06 3.83 2.77
C ASP A 17 17.04 2.44 3.41
N TYR A 18 17.44 1.43 2.66
CA TYR A 18 17.68 0.08 3.17
C TYR A 18 18.99 -0.48 2.62
N GLY A 19 20.06 -0.25 3.37
CA GLY A 19 21.38 -0.78 3.05
C GLY A 19 21.83 -0.51 1.60
N TYR A 20 21.64 -1.49 0.74
CA TYR A 20 22.03 -1.42 -0.67
C TYR A 20 20.94 -0.80 -1.59
N ALA A 21 19.73 -0.62 -1.11
CA ALA A 21 18.61 -0.12 -1.91
C ALA A 21 18.07 1.20 -1.35
N LYS A 22 17.66 2.08 -2.25
CA LYS A 22 17.00 3.35 -1.95
C LYS A 22 15.66 3.37 -2.67
N TYR A 23 14.63 3.86 -1.99
CA TYR A 23 13.27 3.96 -2.52
C TYR A 23 12.85 5.41 -2.53
N PHE A 24 12.12 5.82 -3.55
CA PHE A 24 11.55 7.16 -3.64
C PHE A 24 10.46 7.21 -4.70
N VAL A 25 9.71 8.29 -4.71
CA VAL A 25 8.61 8.52 -5.65
C VAL A 25 8.93 9.70 -6.56
N ASP A 26 8.73 9.53 -7.85
CA ASP A 26 8.62 10.62 -8.82
C ASP A 26 7.14 10.87 -9.09
N ARG A 27 6.56 11.84 -8.39
CA ARG A 27 5.15 12.18 -8.51
C ARG A 27 4.78 12.64 -9.92
N HIS A 28 5.65 13.42 -10.57
CA HIS A 28 5.35 13.97 -11.90
C HIS A 28 5.26 12.90 -12.97
N ARG A 29 6.02 11.81 -12.80
CA ARG A 29 5.97 10.65 -13.71
C ARG A 29 5.03 9.55 -13.25
N GLY A 30 4.40 9.71 -12.09
CA GLY A 30 3.50 8.72 -11.53
C GLY A 30 4.20 7.40 -11.15
N ALA A 31 5.48 7.46 -10.79
CA ALA A 31 6.34 6.30 -10.64
C ALA A 31 6.89 6.15 -9.22
N VAL A 32 6.92 4.92 -8.73
CA VAL A 32 7.66 4.53 -7.53
C VAL A 32 8.92 3.80 -7.93
N LEU A 33 10.05 4.24 -7.39
CA LEU A 33 11.38 3.90 -7.87
C LEU A 33 12.23 3.24 -6.79
N ARG A 34 13.02 2.28 -7.22
CA ARG A 34 14.03 1.60 -6.43
C ARG A 34 15.40 1.76 -7.10
N LEU A 35 16.34 2.34 -6.38
CA LEU A 35 17.73 2.45 -6.79
C LEU A 35 18.56 1.40 -6.07
N ALA A 36 19.21 0.52 -6.79
CA ALA A 36 20.18 -0.44 -6.26
C ALA A 36 21.26 -0.75 -7.27
N GLY A 37 22.51 -0.91 -6.81
CA GLY A 37 23.63 -1.21 -7.70
C GLY A 37 23.87 -0.19 -8.81
N GLY A 38 23.46 1.07 -8.59
CA GLY A 38 23.58 2.14 -9.62
C GLY A 38 22.49 2.10 -10.69
N GLN A 39 21.50 1.22 -10.57
CA GLN A 39 20.37 1.12 -11.50
C GLN A 39 19.06 1.50 -10.81
N ILE A 40 18.22 2.23 -11.55
CA ILE A 40 16.86 2.56 -11.13
C ILE A 40 15.91 1.55 -11.76
N THR A 41 15.07 0.95 -10.92
CA THR A 41 13.96 0.08 -11.31
C THR A 41 12.66 0.73 -10.91
N GLU A 42 11.72 0.82 -11.84
CA GLU A 42 10.37 1.30 -11.56
C GLU A 42 9.54 0.16 -10.96
N ILE A 43 9.34 0.21 -9.63
CA ILE A 43 8.60 -0.83 -8.90
C ILE A 43 7.08 -0.65 -8.95
N SER A 44 6.58 0.51 -9.37
CA SER A 44 5.17 0.73 -9.72
C SER A 44 4.69 -0.16 -10.87
N ASN A 45 5.60 -0.60 -11.75
CA ASN A 45 5.28 -1.48 -12.88
C ASN A 45 4.97 -2.93 -12.49
N TYR A 46 5.17 -3.32 -11.24
CA TYR A 46 4.82 -4.66 -10.78
C TYR A 46 3.31 -4.81 -10.52
N GLY A 47 2.53 -4.77 -11.60
CA GLY A 47 1.08 -4.98 -11.59
C GLY A 47 0.23 -3.80 -11.13
N MET A 48 0.83 -2.62 -10.87
CA MET A 48 0.13 -1.47 -10.29
C MET A 48 0.40 -0.13 -11.01
N ILE A 49 0.76 -0.16 -12.28
CA ILE A 49 1.14 1.05 -13.03
C ILE A 49 0.00 2.08 -13.08
N ASP A 50 -1.21 1.64 -13.41
CA ASP A 50 -2.38 2.53 -13.51
C ASP A 50 -2.78 3.06 -12.12
N PHE A 51 -2.74 2.20 -11.10
CA PHE A 51 -3.00 2.61 -9.73
C PHE A 51 -2.07 3.75 -9.29
N PHE A 52 -0.76 3.60 -9.46
CA PHE A 52 0.18 4.64 -9.05
C PHE A 52 0.06 5.91 -9.88
N ARG A 53 -0.12 5.79 -11.19
CA ARG A 53 -0.37 6.94 -12.04
C ARG A 53 -1.56 7.76 -11.51
N ASP A 54 -2.68 7.10 -11.22
CA ASP A 54 -3.90 7.76 -10.79
C ASP A 54 -3.78 8.30 -9.37
N GLN A 55 -3.23 7.53 -8.41
CA GLN A 55 -3.06 7.98 -7.03
C GLN A 55 -2.06 9.13 -6.91
N LEU A 56 -0.94 9.07 -7.59
CA LEU A 56 0.10 10.10 -7.51
C LEU A 56 -0.30 11.39 -8.22
N SER A 57 -1.06 11.30 -9.33
CA SER A 57 -1.61 12.48 -10.02
C SER A 57 -2.66 13.21 -9.19
N ALA A 58 -3.40 12.50 -8.35
CA ALA A 58 -4.42 13.06 -7.48
C ALA A 58 -3.87 13.84 -6.28
N VAL A 59 -2.57 13.72 -5.96
CA VAL A 59 -1.97 14.42 -4.81
C VAL A 59 -1.96 15.92 -5.06
N THR A 60 -2.61 16.69 -4.21
CA THR A 60 -2.65 18.17 -4.28
C THR A 60 -1.39 18.80 -3.67
N SER A 61 -1.30 20.14 -3.71
CA SER A 61 -0.21 20.86 -3.05
C SER A 61 -0.20 20.74 -1.52
N SER A 62 -1.34 20.41 -0.92
CA SER A 62 -1.49 20.16 0.52
C SER A 62 -1.40 18.68 0.89
N GLY A 63 -1.33 17.79 -0.10
CA GLY A 63 -1.17 16.36 0.09
C GLY A 63 0.27 15.98 0.46
N ALA A 64 0.48 14.70 0.79
CA ALA A 64 1.79 14.17 1.16
C ALA A 64 2.03 12.80 0.52
N ILE A 65 3.30 12.49 0.28
CA ILE A 65 3.77 11.17 -0.13
C ILE A 65 4.90 10.79 0.82
N LEU A 66 4.60 9.90 1.77
CA LEU A 66 5.52 9.51 2.83
C LEU A 66 6.07 8.13 2.58
N GLY A 67 7.37 7.95 2.76
CA GLY A 67 8.04 6.67 2.56
C GLY A 67 8.96 6.32 3.72
N SER A 68 8.98 5.07 4.11
CA SER A 68 9.97 4.54 5.06
C SER A 68 10.21 3.06 4.81
N PHE A 69 11.39 2.57 5.19
CA PHE A 69 11.66 1.15 5.13
C PHE A 69 11.37 0.50 6.48
N ASP A 70 10.41 -0.41 6.50
CA ASP A 70 10.09 -1.22 7.68
C ASP A 70 11.14 -2.33 7.86
N ASN A 71 12.00 -2.15 8.84
CA ASN A 71 13.07 -3.11 9.13
C ASN A 71 12.57 -4.41 9.74
N TYR A 72 11.37 -4.44 10.32
CA TYR A 72 10.79 -5.64 10.90
C TYR A 72 10.28 -6.59 9.80
N ASN A 73 9.44 -6.08 8.89
CA ASN A 73 8.89 -6.85 7.78
C ASN A 73 9.78 -6.88 6.52
N LYS A 74 10.85 -6.08 6.49
CA LYS A 74 11.75 -5.95 5.32
C LYS A 74 11.03 -5.47 4.07
N CYS A 75 10.16 -4.48 4.21
CA CYS A 75 9.41 -3.90 3.12
C CYS A 75 9.50 -2.36 3.10
N TYR A 76 9.37 -1.80 1.92
CA TYR A 76 9.18 -0.36 1.76
C TYR A 76 7.71 -0.03 1.98
N VAL A 77 7.42 0.81 2.97
CA VAL A 77 6.07 1.31 3.26
C VAL A 77 5.92 2.69 2.64
N LEU A 78 4.86 2.86 1.85
CA LEU A 78 4.52 4.08 1.15
C LEU A 78 3.10 4.52 1.53
N SER A 79 2.94 5.76 1.96
CA SER A 79 1.64 6.38 2.18
C SER A 79 1.41 7.51 1.19
N VAL A 80 0.41 7.38 0.34
CA VAL A 80 -0.04 8.39 -0.61
C VAL A 80 -1.27 9.06 -0.05
N GLN A 81 -1.21 10.36 0.17
CA GLN A 81 -2.24 11.17 0.80
C GLN A 81 -2.60 12.32 -0.14
N PRO A 82 -3.67 12.19 -0.95
CA PRO A 82 -4.03 13.18 -1.95
C PRO A 82 -4.31 14.57 -1.38
N ASN A 83 -4.94 14.63 -0.21
CA ASN A 83 -5.39 15.86 0.41
C ASN A 83 -4.59 16.20 1.67
N SER A 84 -4.97 17.30 2.31
CA SER A 84 -4.36 17.76 3.56
C SER A 84 -4.27 16.66 4.63
N ARG A 85 -3.27 16.78 5.48
CA ARG A 85 -3.09 15.92 6.66
C ARG A 85 -4.32 15.86 7.58
N TYR A 86 -5.15 16.89 7.54
CA TYR A 86 -6.41 16.97 8.32
C TYR A 86 -7.59 16.24 7.66
N ASP A 87 -7.46 15.85 6.40
CA ASP A 87 -8.47 15.05 5.71
C ASP A 87 -8.23 13.56 5.95
N TYR A 88 -9.04 12.96 6.79
CA TYR A 88 -8.93 11.54 7.14
C TYR A 88 -9.60 10.60 6.12
N GLY A 89 -10.27 11.15 5.10
CA GLY A 89 -11.12 10.36 4.20
C GLY A 89 -10.37 9.60 3.12
N VAL A 90 -9.30 10.16 2.57
CA VAL A 90 -8.64 9.60 1.38
C VAL A 90 -7.14 9.44 1.62
N TYR A 91 -6.69 8.20 1.64
CA TYR A 91 -5.27 7.84 1.67
C TYR A 91 -5.07 6.40 1.20
N LYS A 92 -3.87 6.07 0.81
CA LYS A 92 -3.44 4.69 0.53
C LYS A 92 -2.09 4.46 1.19
N THR A 93 -2.05 3.59 2.18
CA THR A 93 -0.81 3.13 2.79
C THR A 93 -0.58 1.69 2.38
N LEU A 94 0.55 1.41 1.76
CA LEU A 94 0.84 0.09 1.15
C LEU A 94 2.30 -0.29 1.32
N SER A 95 2.61 -1.58 1.16
CA SER A 95 3.96 -2.10 1.30
C SER A 95 4.45 -2.83 0.06
N PHE A 96 5.72 -2.61 -0.28
CA PHE A 96 6.46 -3.34 -1.29
C PHE A 96 7.45 -4.29 -0.62
N ASP A 97 7.35 -5.58 -0.91
CA ASP A 97 8.27 -6.61 -0.38
C ASP A 97 9.36 -6.92 -1.40
N GLU A 98 10.61 -6.79 -0.97
CA GLU A 98 11.81 -7.09 -1.77
C GLU A 98 11.92 -8.55 -2.19
N ARG A 99 11.43 -9.48 -1.39
CA ARG A 99 11.54 -10.92 -1.66
C ARG A 99 10.57 -11.36 -2.74
N SER A 100 9.33 -10.94 -2.61
CA SER A 100 8.28 -11.24 -3.60
C SER A 100 8.36 -10.33 -4.83
N LYS A 101 9.12 -9.23 -4.73
CA LYS A 101 9.20 -8.16 -5.74
C LYS A 101 7.81 -7.67 -6.14
N GLY A 102 6.99 -7.40 -5.15
CA GLY A 102 5.60 -7.01 -5.39
C GLY A 102 5.01 -6.18 -4.25
N TRP A 103 3.90 -5.54 -4.57
CA TRP A 103 3.08 -4.85 -3.59
C TRP A 103 2.19 -5.87 -2.88
N THR A 104 2.37 -6.02 -1.56
CA THR A 104 1.81 -7.15 -0.83
C THR A 104 0.62 -6.79 0.03
N SER A 105 0.54 -5.56 0.52
CA SER A 105 -0.49 -5.19 1.50
C SER A 105 -0.92 -3.74 1.36
N PHE A 106 -2.19 -3.50 1.64
CA PHE A 106 -2.75 -2.19 1.96
C PHE A 106 -3.06 -2.14 3.44
N PHE A 107 -2.79 -1.00 4.07
CA PHE A 107 -2.97 -0.81 5.50
C PHE A 107 -4.00 0.29 5.80
N ASP A 108 -4.79 0.08 6.84
CA ASP A 108 -5.84 1.00 7.30
C ASP A 108 -5.30 2.00 8.33
N PHE A 109 -4.14 2.60 8.06
CA PHE A 109 -3.63 3.72 8.87
C PHE A 109 -3.13 4.85 8.00
N LYS A 110 -3.42 6.08 8.42
CA LYS A 110 -2.92 7.32 7.81
C LYS A 110 -1.89 7.94 8.74
N PRO A 111 -0.59 7.83 8.43
CA PRO A 111 0.43 8.47 9.23
C PRO A 111 0.54 9.96 8.89
N GLN A 112 1.00 10.76 9.85
CA GLN A 112 1.50 12.11 9.59
C GLN A 112 2.97 12.10 9.23
N ASP A 113 3.70 11.12 9.76
CA ASP A 113 5.07 10.81 9.43
C ASP A 113 5.35 9.34 9.69
N ILE A 114 6.32 8.76 8.99
CA ILE A 114 6.77 7.37 9.16
C ILE A 114 8.30 7.30 9.12
N PHE A 115 8.88 6.55 10.04
CA PHE A 115 10.33 6.37 10.08
C PHE A 115 10.73 5.07 10.79
N SER A 116 11.94 4.61 10.52
CA SER A 116 12.55 3.50 11.23
C SER A 116 13.70 3.99 12.09
N SER A 117 13.79 3.50 13.31
CA SER A 117 14.88 3.78 14.24
C SER A 117 15.22 2.53 15.04
N GLN A 118 16.50 2.21 15.18
CA GLN A 118 16.99 1.05 15.95
C GLN A 118 16.32 -0.28 15.58
N GLY A 119 16.00 -0.46 14.29
CA GLY A 119 15.36 -1.67 13.80
C GLY A 119 13.84 -1.75 14.05
N GLN A 120 13.26 -0.75 14.69
CA GLN A 120 11.82 -0.64 14.94
C GLN A 120 11.18 0.32 13.93
N PHE A 121 9.90 0.11 13.64
CA PHE A 121 9.10 0.94 12.75
C PHE A 121 8.13 1.80 13.56
N TYR A 122 8.12 3.10 13.26
CA TYR A 122 7.33 4.11 13.96
C TYR A 122 6.48 4.90 12.98
N SER A 123 5.35 5.36 13.46
CA SER A 123 4.54 6.36 12.78
C SER A 123 3.95 7.36 13.76
N THR A 124 3.62 8.54 13.26
CA THR A 124 2.87 9.53 14.02
C THR A 124 1.45 9.64 13.47
N LYS A 125 0.50 9.90 14.36
CA LYS A 125 -0.88 10.21 14.02
C LYS A 125 -1.24 11.57 14.59
N LEU A 126 -1.93 12.39 13.81
CA LEU A 126 -2.49 13.64 14.30
C LEU A 126 -3.58 13.33 15.33
N ARG A 127 -3.47 13.93 16.49
CA ARG A 127 -4.49 13.84 17.53
C ARG A 127 -5.72 14.62 17.11
N SER A 128 -6.89 14.00 17.23
CA SER A 128 -8.15 14.64 16.83
C SER A 128 -8.41 15.92 17.61
N GLY A 129 -8.59 17.04 16.89
CA GLY A 129 -8.86 18.34 17.49
C GLY A 129 -7.65 19.09 18.06
N GLU A 130 -6.45 18.57 17.89
CA GLU A 130 -5.21 19.19 18.36
C GLU A 130 -4.17 19.25 17.24
N ASP A 131 -3.28 20.24 17.28
CA ASP A 131 -2.10 20.35 16.40
C ASP A 131 -0.90 19.54 16.95
N SER A 132 -1.18 18.44 17.66
CA SER A 132 -0.18 17.57 18.25
C SER A 132 -0.23 16.20 17.62
N ASN A 133 0.93 15.57 17.47
CA ASN A 133 1.05 14.21 16.97
C ASN A 133 1.31 13.24 18.13
N GLU A 134 0.67 12.07 18.05
CA GLU A 134 0.98 10.93 18.89
C GLU A 134 1.96 10.01 18.17
N LEU A 135 2.97 9.52 18.88
CA LEU A 135 3.96 8.58 18.36
C LEU A 135 3.52 7.15 18.66
N TYR A 136 3.51 6.32 17.65
CA TYR A 136 3.20 4.90 17.75
C TYR A 136 4.38 4.06 17.28
N GLN A 137 4.73 3.05 18.08
CA GLN A 137 5.63 1.98 17.68
C GLN A 137 4.80 0.81 17.15
N HIS A 138 5.11 0.37 15.92
CA HIS A 138 4.43 -0.78 15.32
C HIS A 138 4.94 -2.11 15.90
N TYR A 139 4.12 -3.16 15.75
CA TYR A 139 4.43 -4.56 16.13
C TYR A 139 4.65 -4.79 17.64
N THR A 140 4.12 -3.92 18.49
CA THR A 140 4.26 -4.05 19.96
C THR A 140 3.13 -4.81 20.61
N ASN A 141 1.96 -4.92 19.98
CA ASN A 141 0.83 -5.67 20.50
C ASN A 141 0.59 -6.96 19.70
N GLN A 142 -0.18 -7.89 20.28
CA GLN A 142 -0.52 -9.16 19.63
C GLN A 142 -1.81 -9.11 18.80
N THR A 143 -2.56 -8.02 18.89
CA THR A 143 -3.79 -7.83 18.11
C THR A 143 -3.44 -7.47 16.69
N ARG A 144 -3.81 -8.32 15.74
CA ARG A 144 -3.59 -8.09 14.32
C ARG A 144 -4.57 -7.03 13.80
N ASN A 145 -4.15 -6.30 12.75
CA ASN A 145 -4.92 -5.22 12.13
C ASN A 145 -5.44 -4.16 13.10
N SER A 146 -4.68 -3.92 14.17
CA SER A 146 -4.95 -2.84 15.09
C SER A 146 -3.93 -1.73 14.89
N PHE A 147 -4.38 -0.62 14.33
CA PHE A 147 -3.57 0.56 14.10
C PHE A 147 -4.18 1.73 14.88
N TYR A 148 -3.36 2.40 15.67
CA TYR A 148 -3.78 3.57 16.47
C TYR A 148 -4.98 3.27 17.40
N GLY A 149 -5.04 2.04 17.93
CA GLY A 149 -6.14 1.60 18.80
C GLY A 149 -7.43 1.21 18.06
N ILE A 150 -7.45 1.24 16.73
CA ILE A 150 -8.60 0.85 15.91
C ILE A 150 -8.28 -0.49 15.25
N THR A 151 -9.14 -1.47 15.44
CA THR A 151 -9.04 -2.79 14.79
C THR A 151 -9.97 -2.85 13.58
N THR A 152 -9.42 -3.23 12.43
CA THR A 152 -10.15 -3.39 11.18
C THR A 152 -10.08 -4.83 10.69
N PRO A 153 -11.10 -5.34 9.95
CA PRO A 153 -11.03 -6.69 9.38
C PRO A 153 -10.00 -6.76 8.26
N SER A 154 -9.34 -7.91 8.12
CA SER A 154 -8.53 -8.22 6.94
C SER A 154 -9.41 -8.69 5.80
N SER A 155 -9.08 -8.30 4.58
CA SER A 155 -9.69 -8.87 3.37
C SER A 155 -8.64 -9.31 2.36
N VAL A 156 -8.95 -10.36 1.60
CA VAL A 156 -8.14 -10.83 0.48
C VAL A 156 -9.05 -10.97 -0.73
N GLN A 157 -8.65 -10.32 -1.82
CA GLN A 157 -9.33 -10.47 -3.10
C GLN A 157 -8.36 -11.05 -4.11
N PHE A 158 -8.80 -12.04 -4.87
CA PHE A 158 -8.00 -12.68 -5.91
C PHE A 158 -8.86 -13.19 -7.05
N VAL A 159 -8.25 -13.38 -8.21
CA VAL A 159 -8.93 -13.89 -9.41
C VAL A 159 -8.46 -15.32 -9.68
N PHE A 160 -9.41 -16.25 -9.69
CA PHE A 160 -9.19 -17.59 -10.17
C PHE A 160 -9.56 -17.68 -11.65
N ASN A 161 -8.59 -17.51 -12.52
CA ASN A 161 -8.85 -17.65 -13.94
C ASN A 161 -7.71 -18.39 -14.68
N PRO A 162 -7.36 -19.63 -14.29
CA PRO A 162 -6.41 -20.44 -15.04
C PRO A 162 -7.01 -20.75 -16.42
N ALA A 163 -6.23 -20.63 -17.49
CA ALA A 163 -6.67 -20.81 -18.87
C ALA A 163 -7.91 -19.95 -19.22
N PRO A 164 -7.77 -18.62 -19.38
CA PRO A 164 -8.90 -17.68 -19.50
C PRO A 164 -9.83 -17.94 -20.68
N ASN A 165 -9.37 -18.65 -21.72
CA ASN A 165 -10.16 -18.99 -22.91
C ASN A 165 -11.07 -20.23 -22.75
N ASN A 166 -11.02 -20.88 -21.58
CA ASN A 166 -11.81 -22.09 -21.35
C ASN A 166 -13.01 -21.79 -20.46
N ILE A 167 -14.18 -22.35 -20.84
CA ILE A 167 -15.36 -22.37 -19.97
C ILE A 167 -15.03 -23.23 -18.74
N LYS A 168 -15.33 -22.71 -17.55
CA LYS A 168 -15.04 -23.35 -16.26
C LYS A 168 -16.29 -23.43 -15.41
N THR A 169 -16.40 -24.51 -14.65
CA THR A 169 -17.42 -24.67 -13.61
C THR A 169 -16.69 -24.83 -12.27
N PHE A 170 -16.85 -23.87 -11.38
CA PHE A 170 -16.33 -23.97 -10.01
C PHE A 170 -17.34 -24.70 -9.15
N GLN A 171 -16.92 -25.77 -8.48
CA GLN A 171 -17.80 -26.60 -7.66
C GLN A 171 -17.61 -26.34 -6.17
N THR A 172 -16.38 -26.11 -5.75
CA THR A 172 -16.03 -25.90 -4.34
C THR A 172 -14.90 -24.89 -4.18
N ILE A 173 -14.91 -24.17 -3.07
CA ILE A 173 -13.78 -23.39 -2.57
C ILE A 173 -13.34 -24.03 -1.26
N ASN A 174 -12.04 -24.23 -1.09
CA ASN A 174 -11.43 -24.63 0.15
C ASN A 174 -10.37 -23.61 0.56
N TYR A 175 -10.24 -23.32 1.85
CA TYR A 175 -9.12 -22.57 2.38
C TYR A 175 -8.47 -23.33 3.53
N GLU A 176 -7.16 -23.17 3.66
CA GLU A 176 -6.39 -23.70 4.76
C GLU A 176 -5.88 -22.53 5.63
N GLY A 177 -6.18 -22.55 6.92
CA GLY A 177 -5.79 -21.50 7.83
C GLY A 177 -6.51 -21.55 9.16
N THR A 178 -6.37 -20.51 9.96
CA THR A 178 -7.10 -20.34 11.22
C THR A 178 -8.56 -19.99 10.93
N ASN A 179 -9.47 -20.39 11.83
CA ASN A 179 -10.89 -20.07 11.71
C ASN A 179 -11.15 -18.54 11.74
N GLY A 180 -12.27 -18.13 11.14
CA GLY A 180 -12.71 -16.74 11.17
C GLY A 180 -12.72 -16.04 9.79
N TRP A 181 -12.40 -16.76 8.71
CA TRP A 181 -12.56 -16.25 7.36
C TRP A 181 -13.99 -16.48 6.85
N GLU A 182 -14.52 -15.49 6.16
CA GLU A 182 -15.83 -15.51 5.53
C GLU A 182 -15.67 -15.15 4.05
N VAL A 183 -16.36 -15.87 3.16
CA VAL A 183 -16.46 -15.50 1.75
C VAL A 183 -17.55 -14.44 1.63
N THR A 184 -17.17 -13.21 1.36
CA THR A 184 -18.10 -12.08 1.26
C THR A 184 -18.64 -11.87 -0.14
N ALA A 185 -17.89 -12.29 -1.18
CA ALA A 185 -18.32 -12.20 -2.56
C ALA A 185 -17.70 -13.33 -3.40
N LEU A 186 -18.44 -13.85 -4.33
CA LEU A 186 -18.00 -14.77 -5.37
C LEU A 186 -18.68 -14.37 -6.68
N VAL A 187 -17.88 -13.96 -7.66
CA VAL A 187 -18.38 -13.56 -8.99
C VAL A 187 -17.82 -14.54 -10.01
N SER A 188 -18.70 -15.16 -10.80
CA SER A 188 -18.33 -16.22 -11.75
C SER A 188 -18.40 -15.79 -13.23
N ASP A 189 -19.00 -14.63 -13.54
CA ASP A 189 -19.11 -14.07 -14.87
C ASP A 189 -19.33 -12.55 -14.84
N GLU A 190 -19.42 -11.93 -16.02
CA GLU A 190 -19.66 -10.50 -16.18
C GLU A 190 -21.05 -10.05 -15.71
N THR A 191 -21.96 -10.98 -15.52
CA THR A 191 -23.34 -10.71 -15.06
C THR A 191 -23.54 -11.00 -13.59
N GLY A 192 -22.47 -11.23 -12.85
CA GLY A 192 -22.51 -11.44 -11.40
C GLY A 192 -23.05 -10.23 -10.65
N PHE A 193 -23.73 -10.51 -9.52
CA PHE A 193 -24.23 -9.49 -8.62
C PHE A 193 -23.47 -9.55 -7.30
N ASP A 194 -23.24 -8.41 -6.70
CA ASP A 194 -22.73 -8.36 -5.32
C ASP A 194 -23.85 -8.76 -4.32
N ALA A 195 -23.50 -8.88 -3.05
CA ALA A 195 -24.46 -9.20 -1.98
C ALA A 195 -25.57 -8.15 -1.82
N SER A 196 -25.40 -6.97 -2.41
CA SER A 196 -26.39 -5.88 -2.44
C SER A 196 -27.23 -5.85 -3.72
N GLY A 197 -26.99 -6.80 -4.67
CA GLY A 197 -27.70 -6.90 -5.92
C GLY A 197 -27.21 -5.94 -7.01
N ASN A 198 -26.05 -5.35 -6.87
CA ASN A 198 -25.45 -4.50 -7.90
C ASN A 198 -24.68 -5.36 -8.91
N ASN A 199 -24.82 -5.04 -10.20
CA ASN A 199 -24.02 -5.67 -11.25
C ASN A 199 -22.54 -5.29 -11.09
N TRP A 200 -21.69 -6.31 -11.11
CA TRP A 200 -20.26 -6.11 -11.35
C TRP A 200 -20.07 -5.88 -12.85
N ILE A 201 -19.94 -4.64 -13.25
CA ILE A 201 -19.50 -4.27 -14.59
C ILE A 201 -17.99 -4.04 -14.52
N ASN A 202 -17.24 -4.77 -15.33
CA ASN A 202 -15.83 -4.51 -15.55
C ASN A 202 -15.63 -3.23 -16.35
#